data_31d3eb03de8f05f519ba7509371e4da1
#
_entry.id   31d3eb03de8f05f519ba7509371e4da1
#
_cell.length_a   1.000
_cell.length_b   1.000
_cell.length_c   1.000
_cell.angle_alpha   90.00
_cell.angle_beta   90.00
_cell.angle_gamma   90.00
#
_symmetry.space_group_name_H-M   'P 1'
#
loop_
_entity.id
_entity.type
_entity.pdbx_description
1 polymer ?
#
loop_
_entity_poly.entity_id
_entity_poly.type
_entity_poly.pdbx_seq_one_letter_code
_entity_poly.pdbx_strand_id
1 'polypeptide(L)'
;MEHQASRRDLLLSSLIAALPFGIESAAASPLDPAQTIITPPEKLQWKTQPPFPPESVDMCPLIGDTTAPGLYYTLLRWHPGYMSAPHFYSTDRYCMVLSGIWWCNSGADFDPVSCVPVSAGSYVRRIAHTPHYDGVIRGHDEPAVIAICGLGPVNFTLSDPSKPAWREV
;
A
#
# COMPACT_ATOMS: atom_id res chain seq x y z
N MET A 1 69.39 15.86 2.26
CA MET A 1 68.70 15.22 3.40
C MET A 1 67.84 14.07 2.84
N GLU A 2 68.41 12.86 2.92
CA GLU A 2 67.71 11.66 2.47
C GLU A 2 66.72 11.24 3.56
N HIS A 3 65.44 11.20 3.23
CA HIS A 3 64.40 10.64 4.08
C HIS A 3 64.49 9.09 4.01
N GLN A 4 65.08 8.48 5.01
CA GLN A 4 64.99 7.01 5.19
C GLN A 4 63.53 6.67 5.54
N ALA A 5 62.86 5.92 4.65
CA ALA A 5 61.54 5.36 4.90
C ALA A 5 61.58 4.44 6.11
N SER A 6 60.64 4.61 7.03
CA SER A 6 60.53 3.85 8.23
C SER A 6 60.15 2.37 7.93
N ARG A 7 60.67 1.41 8.70
CA ARG A 7 60.32 0.00 8.58
C ARG A 7 58.80 -0.25 8.70
N ARG A 8 58.06 0.67 9.33
CA ARG A 8 56.60 0.66 9.41
C ARG A 8 55.95 0.99 8.07
N ASP A 9 56.50 1.91 7.29
CA ASP A 9 55.97 2.33 6.02
C ASP A 9 56.12 1.25 4.94
N LEU A 10 57.20 0.46 5.03
CA LEU A 10 57.45 -0.72 4.20
C LEU A 10 56.51 -1.87 4.49
N LEU A 11 56.11 -2.06 5.75
CA LEU A 11 55.14 -3.13 6.14
C LEU A 11 53.71 -2.77 5.74
N LEU A 12 53.33 -1.50 5.83
CA LEU A 12 52.01 -1.04 5.35
C LEU A 12 51.88 -1.11 3.83
N SER A 13 52.93 -0.77 3.10
CA SER A 13 52.94 -0.85 1.62
C SER A 13 52.84 -2.30 1.10
N SER A 14 53.44 -3.26 1.82
CA SER A 14 53.37 -4.68 1.44
C SER A 14 52.03 -5.35 1.79
N LEU A 15 51.28 -4.81 2.78
CA LEU A 15 49.96 -5.35 3.14
C LEU A 15 48.88 -4.93 2.13
N ILE A 16 49.01 -3.75 1.53
CA ILE A 16 48.07 -3.24 0.51
C ILE A 16 48.23 -3.97 -0.83
N ALA A 17 49.44 -4.45 -1.16
CA ALA A 17 49.72 -5.18 -2.39
C ALA A 17 49.24 -6.64 -2.38
N ALA A 18 48.84 -7.18 -1.23
CA ALA A 18 48.41 -8.57 -1.06
C ALA A 18 46.87 -8.76 -0.99
N LEU A 19 46.10 -7.68 -1.06
CA LEU A 19 44.65 -7.83 -1.19
C LEU A 19 44.32 -8.11 -2.66
N PRO A 20 43.72 -9.26 -2.97
CA PRO A 20 43.22 -9.49 -4.32
C PRO A 20 42.07 -8.49 -4.57
N PHE A 21 42.36 -7.40 -5.27
CA PHE A 21 41.31 -6.55 -5.84
C PHE A 21 40.63 -7.25 -7.02
N GLY A 22 40.14 -8.44 -6.77
CA GLY A 22 39.09 -9.06 -7.57
C GLY A 22 37.76 -8.68 -6.94
N ILE A 23 37.30 -7.44 -7.13
CA ILE A 23 35.87 -7.19 -7.10
C ILE A 23 35.34 -7.89 -8.36
N GLU A 24 35.16 -9.20 -8.28
CA GLU A 24 34.21 -9.84 -9.18
C GLU A 24 32.89 -9.12 -8.89
N SER A 25 32.50 -8.28 -9.83
CA SER A 25 31.13 -7.79 -9.89
C SER A 25 30.29 -9.05 -9.96
N ALA A 26 29.73 -9.46 -8.83
CA ALA A 26 28.75 -10.54 -8.81
C ALA A 26 27.63 -10.05 -9.72
N ALA A 27 27.63 -10.53 -10.98
CA ALA A 27 26.53 -10.32 -11.88
C ALA A 27 25.29 -10.82 -11.14
N ALA A 28 24.36 -9.90 -10.83
CA ALA A 28 23.11 -10.28 -10.20
C ALA A 28 22.50 -11.40 -11.03
N SER A 29 22.25 -12.54 -10.41
CA SER A 29 21.57 -13.64 -11.11
C SER A 29 20.25 -13.10 -11.66
N PRO A 30 19.92 -13.38 -12.92
CA PRO A 30 18.62 -12.97 -13.46
C PRO A 30 17.51 -13.54 -12.58
N LEU A 31 16.45 -12.74 -12.37
CA LEU A 31 15.29 -13.18 -11.60
C LEU A 31 14.68 -14.43 -12.25
N ASP A 32 14.52 -15.48 -11.46
CA ASP A 32 13.80 -16.67 -11.87
C ASP A 32 12.30 -16.42 -11.72
N PRO A 33 11.50 -16.36 -12.79
CA PRO A 33 10.06 -16.11 -12.71
C PRO A 33 9.28 -17.24 -12.02
N ALA A 34 9.87 -18.43 -11.86
CA ALA A 34 9.27 -19.51 -11.08
C ALA A 34 9.42 -19.31 -9.55
N GLN A 35 10.34 -18.46 -9.15
CA GLN A 35 10.64 -18.17 -7.73
C GLN A 35 10.25 -16.75 -7.32
N THR A 36 10.22 -15.82 -8.27
CA THR A 36 9.86 -14.41 -8.01
C THR A 36 8.93 -13.89 -9.08
N ILE A 37 7.70 -13.54 -8.67
CA ILE A 37 6.69 -12.97 -9.55
C ILE A 37 6.72 -11.45 -9.41
N ILE A 38 6.95 -10.77 -10.54
CA ILE A 38 6.89 -9.31 -10.62
C ILE A 38 5.67 -8.91 -11.45
N THR A 39 4.79 -8.10 -10.88
CA THR A 39 3.67 -7.49 -11.58
C THR A 39 3.89 -5.98 -11.63
N PRO A 40 4.40 -5.43 -12.73
CA PRO A 40 4.64 -4.01 -12.85
C PRO A 40 3.31 -3.23 -12.94
N PRO A 41 3.31 -1.90 -12.65
CA PRO A 41 2.09 -1.10 -12.53
C PRO A 41 1.13 -1.19 -13.73
N GLU A 42 1.66 -1.24 -14.94
CA GLU A 42 0.87 -1.32 -16.18
C GLU A 42 0.17 -2.67 -16.39
N LYS A 43 0.54 -3.70 -15.61
CA LYS A 43 -0.10 -5.03 -15.60
C LYS A 43 -1.10 -5.22 -14.48
N LEU A 44 -1.25 -4.26 -13.58
CA LEU A 44 -2.26 -4.30 -12.52
C LEU A 44 -3.68 -4.23 -13.12
N GLN A 45 -4.53 -5.16 -12.69
CA GLN A 45 -5.89 -5.29 -13.20
C GLN A 45 -6.89 -4.58 -12.30
N TRP A 46 -7.13 -3.31 -12.57
CA TRP A 46 -8.09 -2.50 -11.84
C TRP A 46 -9.52 -2.76 -12.32
N LYS A 47 -10.45 -2.89 -11.37
CA LYS A 47 -11.87 -3.11 -11.65
C LYS A 47 -12.72 -2.26 -10.71
N THR A 48 -13.67 -1.52 -11.24
CA THR A 48 -14.69 -0.84 -10.43
C THR A 48 -15.46 -1.87 -9.59
N GLN A 49 -15.73 -1.52 -8.35
CA GLN A 49 -16.41 -2.40 -7.40
C GLN A 49 -17.91 -2.06 -7.33
N PRO A 50 -18.80 -2.92 -7.85
CA PRO A 50 -20.21 -2.75 -7.58
C PRO A 50 -20.52 -2.81 -6.07
N PRO A 51 -21.45 -1.99 -5.53
CA PRO A 51 -22.37 -1.10 -6.23
C PRO A 51 -21.86 0.33 -6.42
N PHE A 52 -20.55 0.57 -6.36
CA PHE A 52 -19.97 1.89 -6.56
C PHE A 52 -20.06 2.31 -8.03
N PRO A 53 -20.27 3.62 -8.32
CA PRO A 53 -20.30 4.10 -9.70
C PRO A 53 -18.91 4.00 -10.38
N PRO A 54 -18.86 4.01 -11.72
CA PRO A 54 -17.61 4.13 -12.45
C PRO A 54 -16.79 5.34 -11.97
N GLU A 55 -15.47 5.23 -12.01
CA GLU A 55 -14.54 6.30 -11.62
C GLU A 55 -14.69 6.80 -10.17
N SER A 56 -15.25 5.98 -9.28
CA SER A 56 -15.34 6.28 -7.85
C SER A 56 -14.29 5.51 -7.04
N VAL A 57 -14.33 4.20 -7.14
CA VAL A 57 -13.37 3.31 -6.49
C VAL A 57 -13.09 2.07 -7.34
N ASP A 58 -11.81 1.75 -7.49
CA ASP A 58 -11.36 0.53 -8.14
C ASP A 58 -10.61 -0.36 -7.17
N MET A 59 -10.68 -1.66 -7.39
CA MET A 59 -9.93 -2.66 -6.65
C MET A 59 -9.06 -3.48 -7.62
N CYS A 60 -7.87 -3.83 -7.16
CA CYS A 60 -6.95 -4.73 -7.85
C CYS A 60 -6.53 -5.86 -6.90
N PRO A 61 -7.16 -7.04 -6.95
CA PRO A 61 -6.73 -8.19 -6.16
C PRO A 61 -5.33 -8.64 -6.58
N LEU A 62 -4.44 -8.86 -5.61
CA LEU A 62 -3.08 -9.34 -5.82
C LEU A 62 -2.90 -10.79 -5.33
N ILE A 63 -3.45 -11.11 -4.15
CA ILE A 63 -3.38 -12.44 -3.54
C ILE A 63 -4.73 -12.74 -2.90
N GLY A 64 -5.19 -13.97 -3.03
CA GLY A 64 -6.40 -14.48 -2.37
C GLY A 64 -7.69 -13.82 -2.86
N ASP A 65 -8.75 -14.06 -2.09
CA ASP A 65 -10.10 -13.57 -2.36
C ASP A 65 -10.73 -13.10 -1.05
N THR A 66 -11.32 -11.91 -1.05
CA THR A 66 -12.00 -11.36 0.13
C THR A 66 -13.25 -12.16 0.54
N THR A 67 -13.81 -12.96 -0.35
CA THR A 67 -15.00 -13.80 -0.11
C THR A 67 -14.67 -15.21 0.37
N ALA A 68 -13.40 -15.63 0.27
CA ALA A 68 -12.94 -16.97 0.66
C ALA A 68 -12.13 -16.95 1.97
N PRO A 69 -12.08 -18.05 2.73
CA PRO A 69 -11.19 -18.16 3.88
C PRO A 69 -9.71 -18.04 3.48
N GLY A 70 -8.93 -17.32 4.27
CA GLY A 70 -7.49 -17.16 4.09
C GLY A 70 -7.04 -15.73 3.96
N LEU A 71 -5.73 -15.57 3.73
CA LEU A 71 -5.12 -14.26 3.51
C LEU A 71 -5.57 -13.70 2.16
N TYR A 72 -5.95 -12.43 2.17
CA TYR A 72 -6.08 -11.63 0.96
C TYR A 72 -5.15 -10.42 1.00
N TYR A 73 -4.70 -9.98 -0.17
CA TYR A 73 -3.97 -8.74 -0.37
C TYR A 73 -4.48 -8.07 -1.64
N THR A 74 -4.95 -6.83 -1.52
CA THR A 74 -5.55 -6.07 -2.62
C THR A 74 -5.11 -4.62 -2.59
N LEU A 75 -5.12 -3.97 -3.74
CA LEU A 75 -5.03 -2.52 -3.83
C LEU A 75 -6.42 -1.94 -4.00
N LEU A 76 -6.66 -0.81 -3.36
CA LEU A 76 -7.85 0.01 -3.51
C LEU A 76 -7.43 1.38 -4.03
N ARG A 77 -8.14 1.91 -5.02
CA ARG A 77 -7.90 3.24 -5.58
C ARG A 77 -9.17 4.07 -5.49
N TRP A 78 -9.17 5.04 -4.60
CA TRP A 78 -10.24 6.03 -4.49
C TRP A 78 -9.99 7.20 -5.42
N HIS A 79 -10.99 7.54 -6.24
CA HIS A 79 -10.96 8.72 -7.09
C HIS A 79 -11.52 9.94 -6.35
N PRO A 80 -11.05 11.18 -6.67
CA PRO A 80 -11.52 12.41 -6.04
C PRO A 80 -13.03 12.62 -6.19
N GLY A 81 -13.67 13.10 -5.13
CA GLY A 81 -15.10 13.38 -5.09
C GLY A 81 -15.96 12.22 -4.60
N TYR A 82 -15.37 11.09 -4.21
CA TYR A 82 -16.11 9.92 -3.73
C TYR A 82 -15.59 9.38 -2.42
N MET A 83 -16.52 8.97 -1.56
CA MET A 83 -16.25 8.30 -0.30
C MET A 83 -17.20 7.11 -0.10
N SER A 84 -16.80 6.13 0.69
CA SER A 84 -17.72 5.11 1.18
C SER A 84 -18.75 5.74 2.13
N ALA A 85 -19.96 5.17 2.16
CA ALA A 85 -20.88 5.40 3.27
C ALA A 85 -20.32 4.77 4.55
N PRO A 86 -20.77 5.20 5.75
CA PRO A 86 -20.42 4.54 7.00
C PRO A 86 -20.75 3.03 6.98
N HIS A 87 -19.73 2.22 7.24
CA HIS A 87 -19.80 0.77 7.18
C HIS A 87 -18.78 0.13 8.12
N PHE A 88 -18.89 -1.17 8.32
CA PHE A 88 -17.89 -1.95 9.04
C PHE A 88 -17.67 -3.31 8.36
N TYR A 89 -16.56 -3.93 8.72
CA TYR A 89 -16.17 -5.25 8.23
C TYR A 89 -16.21 -6.30 9.35
N SER A 90 -16.38 -7.57 8.98
CA SER A 90 -16.37 -8.70 9.93
C SER A 90 -14.97 -9.02 10.46
N THR A 91 -13.91 -8.57 9.79
CA THR A 91 -12.51 -8.85 10.16
C THR A 91 -11.69 -7.56 10.14
N ASP A 92 -10.58 -7.55 10.86
CA ASP A 92 -9.61 -6.45 10.80
C ASP A 92 -9.02 -6.31 9.38
N ARG A 93 -8.73 -5.06 9.02
CA ARG A 93 -8.02 -4.73 7.78
C ARG A 93 -6.77 -3.91 8.11
N TYR A 94 -5.67 -4.29 7.52
CA TYR A 94 -4.37 -3.63 7.67
C TYR A 94 -4.06 -2.89 6.38
N CYS A 95 -3.96 -1.57 6.48
CA CYS A 95 -3.88 -0.70 5.32
C CYS A 95 -2.59 0.11 5.34
N MET A 96 -2.00 0.31 4.15
CA MET A 96 -0.89 1.21 3.93
C MET A 96 -1.24 2.14 2.78
N VAL A 97 -1.15 3.45 2.98
CA VAL A 97 -1.34 4.42 1.90
C VAL A 97 -0.09 4.45 1.03
N LEU A 98 -0.22 4.10 -0.24
CA LEU A 98 0.87 4.03 -1.20
C LEU A 98 1.08 5.35 -1.93
N SER A 99 -0.02 6.06 -2.29
CA SER A 99 0.02 7.36 -2.97
C SER A 99 -1.24 8.18 -2.69
N GLY A 100 -1.16 9.48 -2.93
CA GLY A 100 -2.26 10.42 -2.69
C GLY A 100 -2.53 10.68 -1.21
N ILE A 101 -3.71 11.22 -0.93
CA ILE A 101 -4.22 11.48 0.42
C ILE A 101 -5.54 10.73 0.59
N TRP A 102 -5.58 9.82 1.53
CA TRP A 102 -6.76 9.06 1.90
C TRP A 102 -7.48 9.73 3.08
N TRP A 103 -8.69 10.19 2.87
CA TRP A 103 -9.49 10.86 3.89
C TRP A 103 -10.28 9.84 4.68
N CYS A 104 -10.08 9.81 6.00
CA CYS A 104 -10.62 8.79 6.88
C CYS A 104 -11.40 9.38 8.04
N ASN A 105 -12.49 8.72 8.43
CA ASN A 105 -13.19 9.00 9.67
C ASN A 105 -13.71 7.71 10.33
N SER A 106 -14.22 7.82 11.54
CA SER A 106 -14.86 6.77 12.32
C SER A 106 -16.26 7.17 12.73
N GLY A 107 -17.11 6.17 13.00
CA GLY A 107 -18.49 6.39 13.40
C GLY A 107 -19.52 6.05 12.34
N ALA A 108 -20.79 6.05 12.73
CA ALA A 108 -21.92 5.74 11.87
C ALA A 108 -22.53 6.97 11.19
N ASP A 109 -22.23 8.16 11.70
CA ASP A 109 -22.70 9.42 11.16
C ASP A 109 -21.72 9.97 10.13
N PHE A 110 -22.22 10.20 8.91
CA PHE A 110 -21.39 10.66 7.82
C PHE A 110 -21.14 12.17 7.90
N ASP A 111 -19.89 12.55 8.19
CA ASP A 111 -19.41 13.94 8.22
C ASP A 111 -18.06 14.05 7.46
N PRO A 112 -18.08 14.34 6.16
CA PRO A 112 -16.87 14.40 5.35
C PRO A 112 -15.95 15.57 5.75
N VAL A 113 -16.49 16.62 6.39
CA VAL A 113 -15.69 17.80 6.79
C VAL A 113 -14.76 17.46 7.95
N SER A 114 -15.14 16.53 8.83
CA SER A 114 -14.32 16.10 9.96
C SER A 114 -13.35 14.95 9.62
N CYS A 115 -13.26 14.53 8.35
CA CYS A 115 -12.32 13.50 7.94
C CYS A 115 -10.87 13.94 8.10
N VAL A 116 -10.04 13.02 8.56
CA VAL A 116 -8.61 13.25 8.76
C VAL A 116 -7.86 12.84 7.48
N PRO A 117 -7.00 13.72 6.94
CA PRO A 117 -6.13 13.37 5.80
C PRO A 117 -5.01 12.41 6.23
N VAL A 118 -4.88 11.31 5.53
CA VAL A 118 -3.88 10.27 5.75
C VAL A 118 -2.99 10.22 4.52
N SER A 119 -1.76 10.69 4.63
CA SER A 119 -0.80 10.78 3.51
C SER A 119 -0.12 9.45 3.21
N ALA A 120 0.49 9.37 2.02
CA ALA A 120 1.33 8.25 1.61
C ALA A 120 2.40 7.90 2.66
N GLY A 121 2.65 6.60 2.86
CA GLY A 121 3.52 6.05 3.89
C GLY A 121 2.83 5.81 5.24
N SER A 122 1.60 6.26 5.43
CA SER A 122 0.85 6.05 6.68
C SER A 122 0.26 4.64 6.75
N TYR A 123 0.29 4.07 7.96
CA TYR A 123 -0.38 2.83 8.30
C TYR A 123 -1.72 3.11 8.98
N VAL A 124 -2.77 2.38 8.57
CA VAL A 124 -4.11 2.44 9.16
C VAL A 124 -4.60 1.03 9.47
N ARG A 125 -5.06 0.79 10.69
CA ARG A 125 -5.78 -0.43 11.05
C ARG A 125 -7.27 -0.12 11.16
N ARG A 126 -8.08 -0.80 10.36
CA ARG A 126 -9.54 -0.81 10.51
C ARG A 126 -9.92 -1.99 11.38
N ILE A 127 -10.42 -1.70 12.57
CA ILE A 127 -10.81 -2.72 13.55
C ILE A 127 -12.16 -3.32 13.14
N ALA A 128 -12.27 -4.64 13.24
CA ALA A 128 -13.50 -5.37 12.94
C ALA A 128 -14.71 -4.80 13.73
N HIS A 129 -15.88 -4.83 13.11
CA HIS A 129 -17.15 -4.39 13.68
C HIS A 129 -17.21 -2.92 14.13
N THR A 130 -16.22 -2.10 13.73
CA THR A 130 -16.18 -0.67 14.08
C THR A 130 -16.57 0.17 12.87
N PRO A 131 -17.67 0.94 12.92
CA PRO A 131 -18.11 1.80 11.84
C PRO A 131 -17.06 2.83 11.44
N HIS A 132 -16.87 2.99 10.14
CA HIS A 132 -15.96 3.96 9.55
C HIS A 132 -16.38 4.29 8.12
N TYR A 133 -15.81 5.34 7.57
CA TYR A 133 -15.92 5.71 6.16
C TYR A 133 -14.66 6.40 5.70
N ASP A 134 -14.42 6.38 4.40
CA ASP A 134 -13.20 6.88 3.79
C ASP A 134 -13.34 7.09 2.28
N GLY A 135 -12.39 7.83 1.71
CA GLY A 135 -12.33 8.12 0.29
C GLY A 135 -11.41 9.29 -0.02
N VAL A 136 -11.70 10.04 -1.08
CA VAL A 136 -10.99 11.26 -1.45
C VAL A 136 -12.00 12.39 -1.66
N ILE A 137 -11.84 13.48 -0.93
CA ILE A 137 -12.70 14.66 -1.06
C ILE A 137 -12.47 15.37 -2.39
N ARG A 138 -13.47 16.11 -2.87
CA ARG A 138 -13.37 16.93 -4.08
C ARG A 138 -12.32 18.03 -3.93
N GLY A 139 -11.70 18.43 -5.04
CA GLY A 139 -10.65 19.47 -5.05
C GLY A 139 -9.23 18.94 -4.93
N HIS A 140 -9.05 17.60 -4.86
CA HIS A 140 -7.78 16.94 -5.03
C HIS A 140 -7.68 16.37 -6.45
N ASP A 141 -6.49 16.50 -7.07
CA ASP A 141 -6.29 16.10 -8.47
C ASP A 141 -5.87 14.62 -8.60
N GLU A 142 -5.41 14.02 -7.50
CA GLU A 142 -4.84 12.66 -7.52
C GLU A 142 -5.70 11.68 -6.72
N PRO A 143 -5.90 10.46 -7.26
CA PRO A 143 -6.50 9.36 -6.51
C PRO A 143 -5.61 8.92 -5.34
N ALA A 144 -6.23 8.41 -4.29
CA ALA A 144 -5.52 7.72 -3.22
C ALA A 144 -5.43 6.22 -3.53
N VAL A 145 -4.23 5.66 -3.46
CA VAL A 145 -3.99 4.21 -3.60
C VAL A 145 -3.61 3.63 -2.24
N ILE A 146 -4.35 2.62 -1.82
CA ILE A 146 -4.19 1.96 -0.53
C ILE A 146 -3.94 0.47 -0.74
N ALA A 147 -2.87 -0.06 -0.16
CA ALA A 147 -2.66 -1.49 -0.03
C ALA A 147 -3.42 -1.99 1.20
N ILE A 148 -4.19 -3.06 1.04
CA ILE A 148 -5.04 -3.61 2.10
C ILE A 148 -4.82 -5.11 2.19
N CYS A 149 -4.54 -5.62 3.39
CA CYS A 149 -4.53 -7.05 3.66
C CYS A 149 -5.37 -7.40 4.89
N GLY A 150 -5.77 -8.66 4.96
CA GLY A 150 -6.57 -9.19 6.04
C GLY A 150 -6.87 -10.67 5.85
N LEU A 151 -7.78 -11.18 6.68
CA LEU A 151 -8.26 -12.55 6.58
C LEU A 151 -9.70 -12.55 6.10
N GLY A 152 -9.97 -13.31 5.04
CA GLY A 152 -11.31 -13.58 4.54
C GLY A 152 -12.00 -14.75 5.27
N PRO A 153 -13.33 -14.93 5.12
CA PRO A 153 -14.20 -14.08 4.31
C PRO A 153 -14.48 -12.73 4.98
N VAL A 154 -14.56 -11.67 4.17
CA VAL A 154 -14.84 -10.30 4.62
C VAL A 154 -16.28 -9.96 4.30
N ASN A 155 -17.10 -9.70 5.33
CA ASN A 155 -18.45 -9.18 5.16
C ASN A 155 -18.43 -7.66 5.33
N PHE A 156 -18.91 -6.98 4.31
CA PHE A 156 -19.15 -5.53 4.30
C PHE A 156 -20.59 -5.27 4.78
N THR A 157 -20.75 -4.44 5.79
CA THR A 157 -22.07 -4.11 6.36
C THR A 157 -22.22 -2.60 6.47
N LEU A 158 -23.23 -2.03 5.80
CA LEU A 158 -23.58 -0.61 5.93
C LEU A 158 -24.16 -0.32 7.32
N SER A 159 -23.78 0.82 7.91
CA SER A 159 -24.41 1.32 9.15
C SER A 159 -25.88 1.72 8.92
N ASP A 160 -26.20 2.19 7.71
CA ASP A 160 -27.56 2.47 7.26
C ASP A 160 -27.81 1.80 5.89
N PRO A 161 -28.42 0.59 5.88
CA PRO A 161 -28.64 -0.15 4.64
C PRO A 161 -29.72 0.45 3.72
N SER A 162 -30.45 1.47 4.17
CA SER A 162 -31.44 2.18 3.35
C SER A 162 -30.79 3.18 2.37
N LYS A 163 -29.50 3.47 2.54
CA LYS A 163 -28.74 4.44 1.74
C LYS A 163 -27.70 3.74 0.85
N PRO A 164 -27.28 4.38 -0.25
CA PRO A 164 -26.20 3.86 -1.10
C PRO A 164 -24.91 3.62 -0.31
N ALA A 165 -24.10 2.66 -0.78
CA ALA A 165 -22.82 2.32 -0.17
C ALA A 165 -21.74 3.40 -0.34
N TRP A 166 -22.02 4.44 -1.09
CA TRP A 166 -21.11 5.53 -1.45
C TRP A 166 -21.75 6.91 -1.29
N ARG A 167 -20.92 7.94 -1.27
CA ARG A 167 -21.29 9.36 -1.22
C ARG A 167 -20.45 10.14 -2.22
N GLU A 168 -21.05 11.11 -2.90
CA GLU A 168 -20.31 12.22 -3.52
C GLU A 168 -19.99 13.28 -2.48
N VAL A 169 -18.77 13.85 -2.55
CA VAL A 169 -18.24 14.83 -1.60
C VAL A 169 -17.44 15.93 -2.30
#